data_2958c0cb7e361b95db3d6ee58723da65
#
_entry.id   2958c0cb7e361b95db3d6ee58723da65
#
_cell.length_a   1.000
_cell.length_b   1.000
_cell.length_c   1.000
_cell.angle_alpha   90.00
_cell.angle_beta   90.00
_cell.angle_gamma   90.00
#
_symmetry.space_group_name_H-M   'P 1'
#
loop_
_entity.id
_entity.type
_entity.pdbx_description
1 polymer ?
#
loop_
_entity_poly.entity_id
_entity_poly.type
_entity_poly.pdbx_seq_one_letter_code
_entity_poly.pdbx_strand_id
1 'polypeptide(L)'
;AKLLRERNELEPIVTAFREYEQAQRTLADATEMLSDPDMKELAQEELQQAKSDIARLEDELKILLLPKDPNDEKNIYVEIRGGAGGEESALFAADLYRMYTMYADKRGWQTEVMNKSETELGGYKEIVFRVAGDKVYSRLKFESGVHRVQRVPETESQGRVHTSTTTVAVLPEAEELDFYIDPK
;
A
#
# COMPACT_ATOMS: atom_id res chain seq x y z
N ALA A 1 -22.10 9.72 -2.09
CA ALA A 1 -20.90 8.90 -1.86
C ALA A 1 -19.62 9.53 -2.45
N LYS A 2 -19.60 9.88 -3.76
CA LYS A 2 -18.43 10.46 -4.45
C LYS A 2 -17.90 11.74 -3.77
N LEU A 3 -18.79 12.71 -3.51
CA LEU A 3 -18.42 13.99 -2.88
C LEU A 3 -17.88 13.83 -1.45
N LEU A 4 -18.39 12.86 -0.69
CA LEU A 4 -17.87 12.59 0.65
C LEU A 4 -16.47 11.98 0.62
N ARG A 5 -16.19 11.12 -0.36
CA ARG A 5 -14.85 10.55 -0.58
C ARG A 5 -13.86 11.65 -0.94
N GLU A 6 -14.22 12.48 -1.90
CA GLU A 6 -13.44 13.62 -2.37
C GLU A 6 -13.14 14.63 -1.23
N ARG A 7 -14.14 14.93 -0.41
CA ARG A 7 -13.97 15.74 0.80
C ARG A 7 -12.97 15.13 1.76
N ASN A 8 -13.11 13.83 2.08
CA ASN A 8 -12.23 13.14 3.01
C ASN A 8 -10.78 13.06 2.50
N GLU A 9 -10.58 13.03 1.19
CA GLU A 9 -9.25 13.08 0.56
C GLU A 9 -8.62 14.48 0.65
N LEU A 10 -9.42 15.54 0.51
CA LEU A 10 -8.94 16.91 0.51
C LEU A 10 -8.78 17.50 1.92
N GLU A 11 -9.58 17.05 2.90
CA GLU A 11 -9.60 17.60 4.24
C GLU A 11 -8.23 17.60 4.94
N PRO A 12 -7.41 16.53 4.91
CA PRO A 12 -6.07 16.55 5.49
C PRO A 12 -5.14 17.57 4.82
N ILE A 13 -5.24 17.69 3.50
CA ILE A 13 -4.42 18.65 2.73
C ILE A 13 -4.79 20.09 3.10
N VAL A 14 -6.08 20.39 3.14
CA VAL A 14 -6.58 21.73 3.51
C VAL A 14 -6.20 22.08 4.94
N THR A 15 -6.29 21.12 5.86
CA THR A 15 -5.92 21.34 7.26
C THR A 15 -4.44 21.64 7.38
N ALA A 16 -3.56 20.83 6.80
CA ALA A 16 -2.11 21.06 6.82
C ALA A 16 -1.73 22.38 6.14
N PHE A 17 -2.41 22.76 5.06
CA PHE A 17 -2.14 24.03 4.38
C PHE A 17 -2.54 25.23 5.22
N ARG A 18 -3.66 25.18 5.93
CA ARG A 18 -4.08 26.24 6.86
C ARG A 18 -3.13 26.39 8.04
N GLU A 19 -2.64 25.28 8.59
CA GLU A 19 -1.61 25.31 9.63
C GLU A 19 -0.30 25.91 9.11
N TYR A 20 0.09 25.60 7.89
CA TYR A 20 1.25 26.18 7.23
C TYR A 20 1.10 27.70 7.06
N GLU A 21 -0.03 28.17 6.55
CA GLU A 21 -0.30 29.61 6.45
C GLU A 21 -0.25 30.32 7.81
N GLN A 22 -0.81 29.65 8.84
CA GLN A 22 -0.77 30.22 10.19
C GLN A 22 0.66 30.29 10.74
N ALA A 23 1.48 29.24 10.54
CA ALA A 23 2.88 29.24 10.93
C ALA A 23 3.67 30.33 10.22
N GLN A 24 3.40 30.59 8.93
CA GLN A 24 4.02 31.69 8.20
C GLN A 24 3.62 33.06 8.76
N ARG A 25 2.37 33.26 9.15
CA ARG A 25 1.91 34.50 9.81
C ARG A 25 2.61 34.68 11.16
N THR A 26 2.64 33.63 11.99
CA THR A 26 3.35 33.66 13.27
C THR A 26 4.82 34.01 13.11
N LEU A 27 5.47 33.47 12.05
CA LEU A 27 6.86 33.79 11.73
C LEU A 27 7.04 35.29 11.41
N ALA A 28 6.14 35.84 10.61
CA ALA A 28 6.17 37.25 10.24
C ALA A 28 5.95 38.17 11.47
N ASP A 29 4.92 37.88 12.26
CA ASP A 29 4.57 38.62 13.48
C ASP A 29 5.72 38.56 14.51
N ALA A 30 6.29 37.39 14.77
CA ALA A 30 7.44 37.22 15.66
C ALA A 30 8.68 37.97 15.16
N THR A 31 8.89 38.02 13.85
CA THR A 31 10.00 38.77 13.25
C THR A 31 9.85 40.28 13.49
N GLU A 32 8.63 40.82 13.37
CA GLU A 32 8.34 42.22 13.66
C GLU A 32 8.52 42.54 15.16
N MET A 33 8.05 41.64 16.04
CA MET A 33 8.15 41.76 17.51
C MET A 33 9.59 41.74 18.02
N LEU A 34 10.56 41.21 17.26
CA LEU A 34 11.99 41.22 17.64
C LEU A 34 12.57 42.64 17.79
N SER A 35 11.92 43.63 17.19
CA SER A 35 12.35 45.03 17.30
C SER A 35 11.99 45.70 18.63
N ASP A 36 11.06 45.05 19.37
CA ASP A 36 10.64 45.52 20.70
C ASP A 36 11.50 44.83 21.79
N PRO A 37 12.27 45.60 22.60
CA PRO A 37 13.12 45.03 23.64
C PRO A 37 12.35 44.22 24.70
N ASP A 38 11.12 44.62 25.01
CA ASP A 38 10.28 43.98 26.06
C ASP A 38 9.68 42.64 25.58
N MET A 39 9.58 42.46 24.27
CA MET A 39 9.00 41.26 23.64
C MET A 39 10.06 40.32 23.03
N LYS A 40 11.32 40.71 23.07
CA LYS A 40 12.39 40.05 22.31
C LYS A 40 12.56 38.56 22.64
N GLU A 41 12.49 38.17 23.92
CA GLU A 41 12.67 36.80 24.38
C GLU A 41 11.51 35.93 23.87
N LEU A 42 10.28 36.35 24.06
CA LEU A 42 9.07 35.69 23.56
C LEU A 42 9.09 35.58 22.04
N ALA A 43 9.43 36.66 21.34
CA ALA A 43 9.52 36.68 19.89
C ALA A 43 10.56 35.70 19.36
N GLN A 44 11.67 35.48 20.06
CA GLN A 44 12.67 34.47 19.67
C GLN A 44 12.16 33.05 19.81
N GLU A 45 11.42 32.75 20.87
CA GLU A 45 10.81 31.43 21.07
C GLU A 45 9.76 31.14 19.99
N GLU A 46 8.85 32.08 19.76
CA GLU A 46 7.80 31.95 18.72
C GLU A 46 8.40 31.82 17.31
N LEU A 47 9.45 32.57 17.01
CA LEU A 47 10.15 32.51 15.73
C LEU A 47 10.81 31.15 15.51
N GLN A 48 11.43 30.57 16.55
CA GLN A 48 12.03 29.24 16.48
C GLN A 48 10.96 28.15 16.30
N GLN A 49 9.86 28.25 17.04
CA GLN A 49 8.75 27.32 16.92
C GLN A 49 8.11 27.41 15.53
N ALA A 50 7.82 28.60 15.05
CA ALA A 50 7.24 28.79 13.71
C ALA A 50 8.13 28.24 12.59
N LYS A 51 9.46 28.41 12.67
CA LYS A 51 10.41 27.82 11.70
C LYS A 51 10.36 26.30 11.73
N SER A 52 10.30 25.69 12.91
CA SER A 52 10.20 24.25 13.08
C SER A 52 8.87 23.72 12.50
N ASP A 53 7.77 24.40 12.77
CA ASP A 53 6.45 24.03 12.26
C ASP A 53 6.36 24.16 10.75
N ILE A 54 6.91 25.21 10.15
CA ILE A 54 6.97 25.40 8.71
C ILE A 54 7.73 24.24 8.06
N ALA A 55 8.91 23.88 8.56
CA ALA A 55 9.71 22.78 8.00
C ALA A 55 8.95 21.43 8.08
N ARG A 56 8.34 21.14 9.22
CA ARG A 56 7.51 19.94 9.41
C ARG A 56 6.32 19.91 8.44
N LEU A 57 5.61 21.03 8.31
CA LEU A 57 4.41 21.12 7.46
C LEU A 57 4.76 21.08 5.96
N GLU A 58 5.90 21.62 5.55
CA GLU A 58 6.40 21.48 4.17
C GLU A 58 6.65 20.03 3.79
N ASP A 59 7.24 19.25 4.70
CA ASP A 59 7.49 17.83 4.46
C ASP A 59 6.18 17.02 4.49
N GLU A 60 5.27 17.34 5.40
CA GLU A 60 3.93 16.73 5.46
C GLU A 60 3.12 17.03 4.19
N LEU A 61 3.11 18.27 3.72
CA LEU A 61 2.41 18.66 2.49
C LEU A 61 3.00 17.99 1.26
N LYS A 62 4.31 17.83 1.16
CA LYS A 62 4.93 17.05 0.08
C LYS A 62 4.39 15.63 -0.01
N ILE A 63 4.22 14.98 1.15
CA ILE A 63 3.68 13.62 1.23
C ILE A 63 2.19 13.61 0.87
N LEU A 64 1.40 14.54 1.42
CA LEU A 64 -0.04 14.64 1.19
C LEU A 64 -0.40 14.96 -0.27
N LEU A 65 0.46 15.68 -0.98
CA LEU A 65 0.28 16.08 -2.38
C LEU A 65 0.81 15.04 -3.38
N LEU A 66 1.41 13.93 -2.92
CA LEU A 66 1.81 12.85 -3.81
C LEU A 66 0.59 12.28 -4.55
N PRO A 67 0.74 11.97 -5.85
CA PRO A 67 -0.33 11.34 -6.61
C PRO A 67 -0.76 10.03 -5.94
N LYS A 68 -2.05 9.88 -5.68
CA LYS A 68 -2.63 8.65 -5.15
C LYS A 68 -3.07 7.77 -6.30
N ASP A 69 -2.77 6.47 -6.20
CA ASP A 69 -3.31 5.48 -7.13
C ASP A 69 -4.83 5.34 -6.87
N PRO A 70 -5.70 5.54 -7.87
CA PRO A 70 -7.15 5.43 -7.69
C PRO A 70 -7.61 4.03 -7.28
N ASN A 71 -6.75 3.02 -7.46
CA ASN A 71 -7.02 1.63 -7.10
C ASN A 71 -6.63 1.28 -5.67
N ASP A 72 -5.89 2.15 -4.96
CA ASP A 72 -5.33 1.86 -3.63
C ASP A 72 -6.37 1.42 -2.58
N GLU A 73 -7.58 1.94 -2.65
CA GLU A 73 -8.70 1.60 -1.75
C GLU A 73 -9.43 0.31 -2.14
N LYS A 74 -9.17 -0.24 -3.32
CA LYS A 74 -9.91 -1.38 -3.88
C LYS A 74 -9.53 -2.70 -3.22
N ASN A 75 -10.49 -3.62 -3.17
CA ASN A 75 -10.23 -5.04 -2.97
C ASN A 75 -9.48 -5.60 -4.19
N ILE A 76 -8.92 -6.78 -4.03
CA ILE A 76 -8.10 -7.39 -5.08
C ILE A 76 -8.46 -8.84 -5.35
N TYR A 77 -8.09 -9.30 -6.54
CA TYR A 77 -7.89 -10.70 -6.85
C TYR A 77 -6.39 -10.98 -6.96
N VAL A 78 -5.94 -12.03 -6.30
CA VAL A 78 -4.56 -12.51 -6.39
C VAL A 78 -4.58 -13.82 -7.15
N GLU A 79 -3.77 -13.91 -8.19
CA GLU A 79 -3.55 -15.12 -8.97
C GLU A 79 -2.12 -15.57 -8.79
N ILE A 80 -1.93 -16.80 -8.33
CA ILE A 80 -0.62 -17.41 -8.13
C ILE A 80 -0.54 -18.62 -9.05
N ARG A 81 0.50 -18.67 -9.90
CA ARG A 81 0.75 -19.79 -10.82
C ARG A 81 2.15 -20.33 -10.62
N GLY A 82 2.25 -21.66 -10.49
CA GLY A 82 3.52 -22.35 -10.57
C GLY A 82 4.19 -22.09 -11.92
N GLY A 83 5.49 -21.77 -11.87
CA GLY A 83 6.31 -21.51 -13.05
C GLY A 83 7.35 -22.61 -13.29
N ALA A 84 8.61 -22.22 -13.45
CA ALA A 84 9.70 -23.17 -13.61
C ALA A 84 10.03 -23.88 -12.29
N GLY A 85 10.22 -25.21 -12.36
CA GLY A 85 10.56 -26.03 -11.19
C GLY A 85 9.57 -27.18 -10.91
N GLY A 86 8.60 -27.41 -11.81
CA GLY A 86 7.66 -28.53 -11.69
C GLY A 86 6.86 -28.51 -10.40
N GLU A 87 6.78 -29.65 -9.72
CA GLU A 87 6.04 -29.81 -8.46
C GLU A 87 6.50 -28.83 -7.35
N GLU A 88 7.80 -28.55 -7.25
CA GLU A 88 8.33 -27.61 -6.26
C GLU A 88 7.80 -26.18 -6.48
N SER A 89 7.60 -25.77 -7.73
CA SER A 89 6.99 -24.47 -8.01
C SER A 89 5.53 -24.39 -7.55
N ALA A 90 4.81 -25.51 -7.62
CA ALA A 90 3.43 -25.63 -7.14
C ALA A 90 3.38 -25.64 -5.60
N LEU A 91 4.31 -26.32 -4.94
CA LEU A 91 4.45 -26.27 -3.47
C LEU A 91 4.81 -24.85 -3.00
N PHE A 92 5.69 -24.16 -3.71
CA PHE A 92 6.00 -22.76 -3.41
C PHE A 92 4.80 -21.84 -3.62
N ALA A 93 3.95 -22.09 -4.62
CA ALA A 93 2.70 -21.37 -4.80
C ALA A 93 1.77 -21.54 -3.58
N ALA A 94 1.71 -22.74 -3.01
CA ALA A 94 0.96 -22.99 -1.78
C ALA A 94 1.54 -22.24 -0.56
N ASP A 95 2.85 -22.16 -0.46
CA ASP A 95 3.52 -21.37 0.59
C ASP A 95 3.22 -19.87 0.45
N LEU A 96 3.24 -19.33 -0.76
CA LEU A 96 2.88 -17.93 -1.03
C LEU A 96 1.41 -17.66 -0.68
N TYR A 97 0.50 -18.54 -1.09
CA TYR A 97 -0.92 -18.43 -0.71
C TYR A 97 -1.09 -18.38 0.80
N ARG A 98 -0.46 -19.29 1.52
CA ARG A 98 -0.48 -19.32 2.98
C ARG A 98 0.08 -18.04 3.59
N MET A 99 1.20 -17.53 3.07
CA MET A 99 1.81 -16.28 3.51
C MET A 99 0.82 -15.12 3.35
N TYR A 100 0.18 -14.97 2.19
CA TYR A 100 -0.77 -13.89 1.94
C TYR A 100 -2.02 -14.00 2.80
N THR A 101 -2.56 -15.20 2.99
CA THR A 101 -3.74 -15.40 3.87
C THR A 101 -3.41 -15.09 5.32
N MET A 102 -2.27 -15.51 5.83
CA MET A 102 -1.81 -15.15 7.19
C MET A 102 -1.60 -13.64 7.36
N TYR A 103 -1.06 -12.99 6.34
CA TYR A 103 -0.93 -11.53 6.35
C TYR A 103 -2.28 -10.84 6.34
N ALA A 104 -3.21 -11.30 5.50
CA ALA A 104 -4.58 -10.79 5.43
C ALA A 104 -5.31 -10.92 6.79
N ASP A 105 -5.23 -12.09 7.42
CA ASP A 105 -5.81 -12.33 8.75
C ASP A 105 -5.23 -11.36 9.80
N LYS A 106 -3.92 -11.17 9.80
CA LYS A 106 -3.26 -10.21 10.70
C LYS A 106 -3.71 -8.77 10.48
N ARG A 107 -4.14 -8.44 9.26
CA ARG A 107 -4.67 -7.11 8.91
C ARG A 107 -6.17 -6.99 9.13
N GLY A 108 -6.86 -8.07 9.49
CA GLY A 108 -8.32 -8.10 9.60
C GLY A 108 -9.01 -8.09 8.23
N TRP A 109 -8.32 -8.50 7.17
CA TRP A 109 -8.90 -8.64 5.84
C TRP A 109 -9.53 -10.01 5.66
N GLN A 110 -10.53 -10.10 4.79
CA GLN A 110 -11.19 -11.34 4.44
C GLN A 110 -10.60 -11.93 3.17
N THR A 111 -10.40 -13.24 3.14
CA THR A 111 -9.93 -13.98 1.97
C THR A 111 -10.96 -15.03 1.54
N GLU A 112 -11.13 -15.16 0.23
CA GLU A 112 -12.05 -16.12 -0.38
C GLU A 112 -11.41 -16.75 -1.61
N VAL A 113 -11.32 -18.08 -1.63
CA VAL A 113 -10.80 -18.81 -2.80
C VAL A 113 -11.85 -18.81 -3.90
N MET A 114 -11.48 -18.29 -5.08
CA MET A 114 -12.35 -18.23 -6.25
C MET A 114 -12.17 -19.44 -7.15
N ASN A 115 -10.93 -19.87 -7.35
CA ASN A 115 -10.58 -21.03 -8.16
C ASN A 115 -9.22 -21.59 -7.72
N LYS A 116 -9.05 -22.90 -7.84
CA LYS A 116 -7.78 -23.57 -7.57
C LYS A 116 -7.59 -24.82 -8.42
N SER A 117 -6.35 -25.11 -8.75
CA SER A 117 -5.92 -26.36 -9.35
C SER A 117 -4.79 -26.94 -8.50
N GLU A 118 -5.11 -27.95 -7.71
CA GLU A 118 -4.18 -28.61 -6.79
C GLU A 118 -3.31 -29.64 -7.50
N THR A 119 -2.12 -29.89 -6.93
CA THR A 119 -1.26 -31.00 -7.31
C THR A 119 -1.35 -32.13 -6.29
N GLU A 120 -0.84 -33.31 -6.64
CA GLU A 120 -0.91 -34.50 -5.79
C GLU A 120 -0.19 -34.34 -4.44
N LEU A 121 0.86 -33.51 -4.41
CA LEU A 121 1.64 -33.24 -3.19
C LEU A 121 1.13 -32.02 -2.39
N GLY A 122 -0.03 -31.49 -2.73
CA GLY A 122 -0.63 -30.38 -1.99
C GLY A 122 -0.15 -28.99 -2.43
N GLY A 123 0.50 -28.91 -3.59
CA GLY A 123 0.81 -27.64 -4.23
C GLY A 123 -0.34 -27.10 -5.07
N TYR A 124 -0.17 -25.91 -5.62
CA TYR A 124 -1.11 -25.32 -6.57
C TYR A 124 -0.43 -25.09 -7.93
N LYS A 125 -0.99 -25.66 -9.01
CA LYS A 125 -0.67 -25.20 -10.37
C LYS A 125 -1.13 -23.79 -10.56
N GLU A 126 -2.32 -23.50 -10.03
CA GLU A 126 -2.93 -22.17 -10.02
C GLU A 126 -3.84 -22.04 -8.82
N ILE A 127 -3.85 -20.88 -8.21
CA ILE A 127 -4.86 -20.49 -7.23
C ILE A 127 -5.22 -19.02 -7.44
N VAL A 128 -6.53 -18.75 -7.46
CA VAL A 128 -7.09 -17.40 -7.53
C VAL A 128 -7.94 -17.17 -6.28
N PHE A 129 -7.65 -16.10 -5.55
CA PHE A 129 -8.39 -15.75 -4.37
C PHE A 129 -8.63 -14.24 -4.29
N ARG A 130 -9.75 -13.88 -3.70
CA ARG A 130 -10.12 -12.50 -3.43
C ARG A 130 -9.64 -12.10 -2.04
N VAL A 131 -9.14 -10.89 -1.91
CA VAL A 131 -8.81 -10.27 -0.62
C VAL A 131 -9.58 -8.97 -0.50
N ALA A 132 -10.39 -8.85 0.56
CA ALA A 132 -11.24 -7.69 0.82
C ALA A 132 -10.93 -7.07 2.18
N GLY A 133 -10.83 -5.77 2.22
CA GLY A 133 -10.55 -4.99 3.43
C GLY A 133 -10.12 -3.57 3.13
N ASP A 134 -9.56 -2.91 4.13
CA ASP A 134 -9.11 -1.53 4.02
C ASP A 134 -7.77 -1.43 3.28
N LYS A 135 -7.75 -0.67 2.18
CA LYS A 135 -6.53 -0.35 1.40
C LYS A 135 -5.72 -1.57 0.97
N VAL A 136 -6.40 -2.63 0.57
CA VAL A 136 -5.76 -3.91 0.23
C VAL A 136 -4.81 -3.76 -0.95
N TYR A 137 -5.26 -3.14 -2.05
CA TYR A 137 -4.45 -2.94 -3.24
C TYR A 137 -3.20 -2.11 -2.96
N SER A 138 -3.30 -1.06 -2.15
CA SER A 138 -2.18 -0.19 -1.78
C SER A 138 -1.01 -0.96 -1.16
N ARG A 139 -1.30 -2.06 -0.47
CA ARG A 139 -0.30 -2.89 0.21
C ARG A 139 0.23 -4.01 -0.66
N LEU A 140 -0.64 -4.68 -1.41
CA LEU A 140 -0.28 -5.90 -2.14
C LEU A 140 0.06 -5.67 -3.61
N LYS A 141 -0.17 -4.49 -4.18
CA LYS A 141 0.14 -4.18 -5.58
C LYS A 141 1.59 -4.45 -5.98
N PHE A 142 2.53 -4.32 -5.04
CA PHE A 142 3.95 -4.54 -5.28
C PHE A 142 4.35 -6.01 -5.32
N GLU A 143 3.44 -6.92 -4.95
CA GLU A 143 3.69 -8.36 -4.98
C GLU A 143 3.57 -8.97 -6.39
N SER A 144 3.01 -8.22 -7.35
CA SER A 144 2.92 -8.67 -8.75
C SER A 144 4.31 -8.88 -9.34
N GLY A 145 4.51 -10.03 -9.93
CA GLY A 145 5.76 -10.37 -10.59
C GLY A 145 6.15 -11.83 -10.41
N VAL A 146 7.40 -12.13 -10.72
CA VAL A 146 7.99 -13.46 -10.55
C VAL A 146 8.68 -13.56 -9.20
N HIS A 147 8.24 -14.53 -8.40
CA HIS A 147 8.85 -14.88 -7.12
C HIS A 147 9.76 -16.08 -7.31
N ARG A 148 10.98 -15.99 -6.81
CA ARG A 148 11.98 -17.04 -6.88
C ARG A 148 12.28 -17.60 -5.50
N VAL A 149 12.35 -18.92 -5.40
CA VAL A 149 12.81 -19.63 -4.20
C VAL A 149 14.04 -20.44 -4.49
N GLN A 150 14.98 -20.41 -3.58
CA GLN A 150 16.17 -21.29 -3.58
C GLN A 150 16.17 -22.04 -2.25
N ARG A 151 15.83 -23.32 -2.33
CA ARG A 151 15.78 -24.21 -1.17
C ARG A 151 16.00 -25.66 -1.61
N VAL A 152 16.22 -26.53 -0.64
CA VAL A 152 16.14 -27.99 -0.89
C VAL A 152 14.67 -28.32 -1.01
N PRO A 153 14.18 -28.76 -2.19
CA PRO A 153 12.79 -29.13 -2.38
C PRO A 153 12.38 -30.32 -1.51
N GLU A 154 11.12 -30.40 -1.11
CA GLU A 154 10.58 -31.59 -0.45
C GLU A 154 10.68 -32.84 -1.31
N THR A 155 10.71 -32.68 -2.63
CA THR A 155 10.86 -33.75 -3.64
C THR A 155 12.32 -34.18 -3.87
N GLU A 156 13.29 -33.52 -3.24
CA GLU A 156 14.72 -33.80 -3.43
C GLU A 156 15.25 -34.70 -2.30
N SER A 157 15.76 -35.86 -2.68
CA SER A 157 16.23 -36.87 -1.72
C SER A 157 17.71 -36.76 -1.36
N GLN A 158 18.49 -36.01 -2.13
CA GLN A 158 19.96 -35.88 -1.94
C GLN A 158 20.42 -34.58 -1.31
N GLY A 159 19.48 -33.78 -0.84
CA GLY A 159 19.78 -32.51 -0.15
C GLY A 159 20.31 -31.38 -1.03
N ARG A 160 20.09 -31.45 -2.35
CA ARG A 160 20.56 -30.44 -3.29
C ARG A 160 19.62 -29.26 -3.30
N VAL A 161 20.19 -28.04 -3.30
CA VAL A 161 19.43 -26.79 -3.47
C VAL A 161 18.99 -26.62 -4.92
N HIS A 162 17.68 -26.39 -5.13
CA HIS A 162 17.12 -26.09 -6.45
C HIS A 162 16.53 -24.68 -6.47
N THR A 163 16.43 -24.10 -7.65
CA THR A 163 15.73 -22.83 -7.88
C THR A 163 14.40 -23.10 -8.56
N SER A 164 13.34 -22.56 -7.99
CA SER A 164 12.00 -22.60 -8.58
C SER A 164 11.41 -21.21 -8.65
N THR A 165 10.48 -21.01 -9.57
CA THR A 165 9.78 -19.73 -9.74
C THR A 165 8.27 -19.91 -9.73
N THR A 166 7.59 -18.89 -9.25
CA THR A 166 6.13 -18.81 -9.20
C THR A 166 5.73 -17.39 -9.57
N THR A 167 4.68 -17.23 -10.35
CA THR A 167 4.19 -15.92 -10.76
C THR A 167 3.02 -15.50 -9.91
N VAL A 168 3.02 -14.26 -9.48
CA VAL A 168 1.94 -13.60 -8.72
C VAL A 168 1.40 -12.45 -9.55
N ALA A 169 0.08 -12.40 -9.71
CA ALA A 169 -0.63 -11.26 -10.28
C ALA A 169 -1.60 -10.70 -9.24
N VAL A 170 -1.56 -9.39 -9.03
CA VAL A 170 -2.48 -8.67 -8.15
C VAL A 170 -3.30 -7.72 -9.01
N LEU A 171 -4.61 -7.94 -9.04
CA LEU A 171 -5.55 -7.22 -9.87
C LEU A 171 -6.56 -6.48 -8.99
N PRO A 172 -6.75 -5.17 -9.18
CA PRO A 172 -7.80 -4.45 -8.46
C PRO A 172 -9.18 -4.95 -8.90
N GLU A 173 -10.09 -5.08 -7.94
CA GLU A 173 -11.49 -5.45 -8.23
C GLU A 173 -12.15 -4.35 -9.05
N ALA A 174 -12.74 -4.71 -10.20
CA ALA A 174 -13.45 -3.77 -11.04
C ALA A 174 -14.80 -3.39 -10.40
N GLU A 175 -15.16 -2.10 -10.49
CA GLU A 175 -16.49 -1.61 -10.12
C GLU A 175 -17.41 -1.69 -11.34
N GLU A 176 -18.73 -1.82 -11.13
CA GLU A 176 -19.73 -1.86 -12.24
C GLU A 176 -19.67 -0.66 -13.18
N LEU A 177 -19.16 0.48 -12.68
CA LEU A 177 -19.00 1.72 -13.45
C LEU A 177 -17.72 1.76 -14.31
N ASP A 178 -16.82 0.80 -14.15
CA ASP A 178 -15.55 0.74 -14.90
C ASP A 178 -15.74 0.14 -16.31
N PHE A 179 -16.93 -0.42 -16.59
CA PHE A 179 -17.24 -1.01 -17.88
C PHE A 179 -18.50 -0.39 -18.47
N TYR A 180 -18.34 0.28 -19.60
CA TYR A 180 -19.43 0.68 -20.46
C TYR A 180 -19.30 -0.09 -21.79
N ILE A 181 -20.27 -0.95 -22.05
CA ILE A 181 -20.40 -1.59 -23.37
C ILE A 181 -21.46 -0.80 -24.14
N ASP A 182 -21.03 -0.10 -25.17
CA ASP A 182 -21.95 0.60 -26.08
C ASP A 182 -22.74 -0.45 -26.87
N PRO A 183 -24.05 -0.59 -26.65
CA PRO A 183 -24.87 -1.50 -27.44
C PRO A 183 -25.04 -0.93 -28.84
N LYS A 184 -24.32 -1.48 -29.81
CA LYS A 184 -24.55 -1.22 -31.23
C LYS A 184 -25.74 -2.01 -31.75
#